data_4f72700505cd8352bfce2342cfac9ec5
#
_entry.id   4f72700505cd8352bfce2342cfac9ec5
#
_cell.length_a   1.000
_cell.length_b   1.000
_cell.length_c   1.000
_cell.angle_alpha   90.00
_cell.angle_beta   90.00
_cell.angle_gamma   90.00
#
_symmetry.space_group_name_H-M   'P 1'
#
loop_
_entity.id
_entity.type
_entity.pdbx_description
1 polymer ?
#
loop_
_entity_poly.entity_id
_entity_poly.type
_entity_poly.pdbx_seq_one_letter_code
_entity_poly.pdbx_strand_id
1 'polypeptide(L)'
;AYYLPKIVDEALKMHRGNVFLGDMIQEGSLSLVLALSQTEEEEKIMEKVRAGIDVLLESQDETTRRDHRMVEKVSDLDQAIRDMTEENGRKVAVDEVADKLGITEAEIADILKLAGEEVE
;
A
#
# COMPACT_ATOMS: atom_id res chain seq x y z
N ALA A 1 -24.36 17.71 -12.35
CA ALA A 1 -24.21 18.80 -11.47
C ALA A 1 -24.91 18.68 -10.10
N TYR A 2 -26.02 17.96 -10.00
CA TYR A 2 -26.71 17.80 -8.71
C TYR A 2 -25.88 17.04 -7.67
N TYR A 3 -25.24 15.95 -8.10
CA TYR A 3 -24.49 15.09 -7.20
C TYR A 3 -23.04 15.51 -6.98
N LEU A 4 -22.45 16.27 -7.87
CA LEU A 4 -21.04 16.62 -7.77
C LEU A 4 -20.69 17.34 -6.46
N PRO A 5 -21.43 18.36 -6.01
CA PRO A 5 -21.16 18.99 -4.71
C PRO A 5 -21.28 18.02 -3.54
N LYS A 6 -22.22 17.07 -3.63
CA LYS A 6 -22.42 16.06 -2.59
C LYS A 6 -21.24 15.08 -2.52
N ILE A 7 -20.69 14.68 -3.67
CA ILE A 7 -19.51 13.83 -3.77
C ILE A 7 -18.30 14.56 -3.17
N VAL A 8 -18.11 15.83 -3.49
CA VAL A 8 -17.01 16.64 -2.95
C VAL A 8 -17.12 16.73 -1.42
N ASP A 9 -18.31 16.97 -0.89
CA ASP A 9 -18.55 17.01 0.57
C ASP A 9 -18.20 15.69 1.23
N GLU A 10 -18.65 14.57 0.67
CA GLU A 10 -18.33 13.25 1.22
C GLU A 10 -16.84 12.94 1.15
N ALA A 11 -16.19 13.27 0.04
CA ALA A 11 -14.75 13.08 -0.11
C ALA A 11 -13.99 13.90 0.93
N LEU A 12 -14.38 15.14 1.19
CA LEU A 12 -13.76 15.98 2.20
C LEU A 12 -13.93 15.41 3.60
N LYS A 13 -15.12 14.89 3.92
CA LYS A 13 -15.38 14.27 5.22
C LYS A 13 -14.60 12.98 5.44
N MET A 14 -14.42 12.21 4.38
CA MET A 14 -13.75 10.90 4.43
C MET A 14 -12.24 10.99 4.24
N HIS A 15 -11.72 12.13 3.78
CA HIS A 15 -10.31 12.31 3.45
C HIS A 15 -9.39 11.97 4.62
N ARG A 16 -8.41 11.11 4.35
CA ARG A 16 -7.38 10.74 5.33
C ARG A 16 -6.10 10.34 4.61
N GLY A 17 -4.98 10.44 5.31
CA GLY A 17 -3.69 10.00 4.81
C GLY A 17 -3.21 10.79 3.60
N ASN A 18 -2.48 10.12 2.73
CA ASN A 18 -1.86 10.72 1.55
C ASN A 18 -2.67 10.51 0.28
N VAL A 19 -3.93 10.11 0.40
CA VAL A 19 -4.80 9.90 -0.76
C VAL A 19 -5.16 11.25 -1.38
N PHE A 20 -5.01 11.34 -2.68
CA PHE A 20 -5.32 12.56 -3.41
C PHE A 20 -6.83 12.80 -3.43
N LEU A 21 -7.26 14.00 -3.01
CA LEU A 21 -8.68 14.32 -2.96
C LEU A 21 -9.35 14.18 -4.33
N GLY A 22 -8.65 14.58 -5.40
CA GLY A 22 -9.13 14.43 -6.78
C GLY A 22 -9.43 12.98 -7.15
N ASP A 23 -8.61 12.03 -6.69
CA ASP A 23 -8.83 10.60 -6.92
C ASP A 23 -10.06 10.10 -6.18
N MET A 24 -10.30 10.60 -4.97
CA MET A 24 -11.51 10.27 -4.19
C MET A 24 -12.77 10.77 -4.89
N ILE A 25 -12.73 11.99 -5.40
CA ILE A 25 -13.85 12.59 -6.16
C ILE A 25 -14.10 11.81 -7.45
N GLN A 26 -13.05 11.39 -8.14
CA GLN A 26 -13.15 10.59 -9.36
C GLN A 26 -13.78 9.22 -9.06
N GLU A 27 -13.34 8.53 -8.01
CA GLU A 27 -13.92 7.25 -7.60
C GLU A 27 -15.38 7.41 -7.19
N GLY A 28 -15.69 8.46 -6.45
CA GLY A 28 -17.07 8.76 -6.08
C GLY A 28 -17.94 9.01 -7.32
N SER A 29 -17.41 9.71 -8.32
CA SER A 29 -18.11 9.97 -9.57
C SER A 29 -18.35 8.70 -10.38
N LEU A 30 -17.37 7.80 -10.44
CA LEU A 30 -17.53 6.49 -11.12
C LEU A 30 -18.58 5.64 -10.40
N SER A 31 -18.56 5.62 -9.08
CA SER A 31 -19.56 4.93 -8.27
C SER A 31 -20.96 5.51 -8.46
N LEU A 32 -21.04 6.84 -8.63
CA LEU A 32 -22.29 7.51 -8.93
C LEU A 32 -22.91 7.02 -10.25
N VAL A 33 -22.09 6.94 -11.31
CA VAL A 33 -22.56 6.48 -12.63
C VAL A 33 -23.13 5.06 -12.52
N LEU A 34 -22.44 4.18 -11.82
CA LEU A 34 -22.91 2.81 -11.60
C LEU A 34 -24.19 2.77 -10.75
N ALA A 35 -24.25 3.58 -9.70
CA ALA A 35 -25.40 3.63 -8.81
C ALA A 35 -26.66 4.14 -9.52
N LEU A 36 -26.53 5.15 -10.39
CA LEU A 36 -27.64 5.71 -11.16
C LEU A 36 -28.27 4.68 -12.10
N SER A 37 -27.50 3.70 -12.56
CA SER A 37 -28.03 2.62 -13.40
C SER A 37 -28.81 1.57 -12.61
N GLN A 38 -28.66 1.55 -11.28
CA GLN A 38 -29.23 0.52 -10.39
C GLN A 38 -30.40 1.01 -9.55
N THR A 39 -30.43 2.30 -9.22
CA THR A 39 -31.45 2.87 -8.34
C THR A 39 -31.67 4.35 -8.63
N GLU A 40 -32.84 4.87 -8.27
CA GLU A 40 -33.15 6.29 -8.34
C GLU A 40 -33.18 6.93 -6.94
N GLU A 41 -33.05 6.13 -5.89
CA GLU A 41 -33.09 6.61 -4.51
C GLU A 41 -31.75 7.30 -4.14
N GLU A 42 -31.81 8.58 -3.83
CA GLU A 42 -30.63 9.39 -3.49
C GLU A 42 -29.82 8.80 -2.34
N GLU A 43 -30.50 8.31 -1.31
CA GLU A 43 -29.85 7.74 -0.13
C GLU A 43 -28.99 6.51 -0.50
N LYS A 44 -29.54 5.63 -1.34
CA LYS A 44 -28.82 4.45 -1.83
C LYS A 44 -27.69 4.83 -2.78
N ILE A 45 -27.89 5.84 -3.60
CA ILE A 45 -26.86 6.38 -4.49
C ILE A 45 -25.67 6.87 -3.66
N MET A 46 -25.94 7.67 -2.63
CA MET A 46 -24.86 8.21 -1.77
C MET A 46 -24.17 7.13 -0.95
N GLU A 47 -24.88 6.08 -0.54
CA GLU A 47 -24.25 4.93 0.11
C GLU A 47 -23.23 4.25 -0.81
N LYS A 48 -23.57 4.07 -2.08
CA LYS A 48 -22.66 3.48 -3.06
C LYS A 48 -21.47 4.38 -3.38
N VAL A 49 -21.68 5.71 -3.42
CA VAL A 49 -20.60 6.68 -3.59
C VAL A 49 -19.61 6.58 -2.43
N ARG A 50 -20.12 6.58 -1.19
CA ARG A 50 -19.26 6.43 0.00
C ARG A 50 -18.53 5.09 0.00
N ALA A 51 -19.20 4.01 -0.37
CA ALA A 51 -18.58 2.70 -0.44
C ALA A 51 -17.43 2.65 -1.46
N GLY A 52 -17.59 3.29 -2.62
CA GLY A 52 -16.55 3.38 -3.64
C GLY A 52 -15.33 4.16 -3.17
N ILE A 53 -15.55 5.29 -2.49
CA ILE A 53 -14.46 6.08 -1.90
C ILE A 53 -13.76 5.28 -0.81
N ASP A 54 -14.50 4.57 0.03
CA ASP A 54 -13.95 3.77 1.12
C ASP A 54 -13.06 2.64 0.60
N VAL A 55 -13.45 1.97 -0.49
CA VAL A 55 -12.62 0.95 -1.15
C VAL A 55 -11.29 1.54 -1.59
N LEU A 56 -11.28 2.75 -2.17
CA LEU A 56 -10.06 3.43 -2.57
C LEU A 56 -9.16 3.69 -1.36
N LEU A 57 -9.73 4.20 -0.27
CA LEU A 57 -8.99 4.51 0.96
C LEU A 57 -8.37 3.25 1.58
N GLU A 58 -9.13 2.16 1.63
CA GLU A 58 -8.63 0.89 2.15
C GLU A 58 -7.50 0.32 1.29
N SER A 59 -7.60 0.45 -0.03
CA SER A 59 -6.57 0.03 -0.96
C SER A 59 -5.27 0.81 -0.73
N GLN A 60 -5.36 2.11 -0.50
CA GLN A 60 -4.20 2.96 -0.20
C GLN A 60 -3.59 2.63 1.15
N ASP A 61 -4.41 2.40 2.17
CA ASP A 61 -3.94 1.98 3.50
C ASP A 61 -3.18 0.66 3.43
N GLU A 62 -3.68 -0.29 2.65
CA GLU A 62 -3.02 -1.59 2.45
C GLU A 62 -1.67 -1.44 1.75
N THR A 63 -1.61 -0.61 0.70
CA THR A 63 -0.36 -0.33 -0.02
C THR A 63 0.65 0.31 0.91
N THR A 64 0.25 1.29 1.71
CA THR A 64 1.13 1.95 2.69
C THR A 64 1.67 0.95 3.70
N ARG A 65 0.84 0.04 4.20
CA ARG A 65 1.27 -1.01 5.14
C ARG A 65 2.26 -1.98 4.51
N ARG A 66 2.05 -2.34 3.25
CA ARG A 66 2.99 -3.21 2.50
C ARG A 66 4.34 -2.53 2.32
N ASP A 67 4.34 -1.27 1.92
CA ASP A 67 5.55 -0.49 1.73
C ASP A 67 6.33 -0.37 3.04
N HIS A 68 5.64 -0.11 4.14
CA HIS A 68 6.26 0.00 5.46
C HIS A 68 6.88 -1.33 5.89
N ARG A 69 6.19 -2.45 5.71
CA ARG A 69 6.73 -3.78 6.00
C ARG A 69 7.95 -4.11 5.15
N MET A 70 7.94 -3.68 3.89
CA MET A 70 9.07 -3.88 2.99
C MET A 70 10.30 -3.11 3.46
N VAL A 71 10.12 -1.85 3.86
CA VAL A 71 11.21 -1.03 4.40
C VAL A 71 11.80 -1.68 5.66
N GLU A 72 10.95 -2.20 6.55
CA GLU A 72 11.41 -2.92 7.75
C GLU A 72 12.22 -4.16 7.38
N LYS A 73 11.77 -4.96 6.43
CA LYS A 73 12.48 -6.16 5.99
C LYS A 73 13.85 -5.83 5.40
N VAL A 74 13.95 -4.80 4.58
CA VAL A 74 15.22 -4.34 4.00
C VAL A 74 16.16 -3.87 5.10
N SER A 75 15.66 -3.10 6.06
CA SER A 75 16.44 -2.59 7.18
C SER A 75 16.97 -3.73 8.06
N ASP A 76 16.13 -4.71 8.37
CA ASP A 76 16.50 -5.88 9.19
C ASP A 76 17.57 -6.72 8.50
N LEU A 77 17.44 -6.92 7.19
CA LEU A 77 18.41 -7.66 6.39
C LEU A 77 19.76 -6.93 6.37
N ASP A 78 19.75 -5.63 6.13
CA ASP A 78 20.97 -4.81 6.10
C ASP A 78 21.70 -4.86 7.46
N GLN A 79 20.95 -4.74 8.54
CA GLN A 79 21.52 -4.79 9.90
C GLN A 79 22.12 -6.16 10.19
N ALA A 80 21.44 -7.25 9.80
CA ALA A 80 21.94 -8.59 9.99
C ALA A 80 23.27 -8.82 9.23
N ILE A 81 23.34 -8.33 7.99
CA ILE A 81 24.55 -8.44 7.18
C ILE A 81 25.70 -7.67 7.82
N ARG A 82 25.46 -6.46 8.31
CA ARG A 82 26.48 -5.65 8.98
C ARG A 82 27.00 -6.33 10.26
N ASP A 83 26.09 -6.81 11.09
CA ASP A 83 26.43 -7.47 12.35
C ASP A 83 27.26 -8.72 12.12
N MET A 84 26.87 -9.55 11.16
CA MET A 84 27.60 -10.78 10.82
C MET A 84 28.96 -10.48 10.19
N THR A 85 29.05 -9.46 9.36
CA THR A 85 30.31 -9.03 8.75
C THR A 85 31.28 -8.56 9.83
N GLU A 86 30.81 -7.80 10.79
CA GLU A 86 31.59 -7.31 11.90
C GLU A 86 32.06 -8.45 12.81
N GLU A 87 31.16 -9.37 13.17
CA GLU A 87 31.47 -10.55 14.00
C GLU A 87 32.53 -11.47 13.37
N ASN A 88 32.39 -11.71 12.06
CA ASN A 88 33.25 -12.65 11.35
C ASN A 88 34.52 -12.02 10.78
N GLY A 89 34.58 -10.68 10.71
CA GLY A 89 35.69 -9.95 10.12
C GLY A 89 35.85 -10.18 8.62
N ARG A 90 34.80 -10.64 7.94
CA ARG A 90 34.79 -10.94 6.51
C ARG A 90 33.39 -10.79 5.92
N LYS A 91 33.31 -10.73 4.61
CA LYS A 91 32.01 -10.74 3.93
C LYS A 91 31.27 -12.03 4.23
N VAL A 92 29.97 -11.95 4.45
CA VAL A 92 29.11 -13.08 4.70
C VAL A 92 28.44 -13.55 3.41
N ALA A 93 28.27 -14.85 3.28
CA ALA A 93 27.56 -15.45 2.18
C ALA A 93 26.04 -15.38 2.42
N VAL A 94 25.27 -15.44 1.34
CA VAL A 94 23.79 -15.38 1.39
C VAL A 94 23.22 -16.52 2.25
N ASP A 95 23.77 -17.72 2.13
CA ASP A 95 23.33 -18.88 2.91
C ASP A 95 23.53 -18.68 4.42
N GLU A 96 24.61 -18.02 4.82
CA GLU A 96 24.87 -17.70 6.24
C GLU A 96 23.81 -16.72 6.78
N VAL A 97 23.45 -15.71 6.00
CA VAL A 97 22.43 -14.72 6.39
C VAL A 97 21.05 -15.39 6.46
N ALA A 98 20.74 -16.25 5.49
CA ALA A 98 19.49 -17.00 5.47
C ALA A 98 19.32 -17.85 6.74
N ASP A 99 20.37 -18.57 7.15
CA ASP A 99 20.35 -19.40 8.34
C ASP A 99 20.14 -18.56 9.60
N LYS A 100 20.82 -17.42 9.71
CA LYS A 100 20.70 -16.54 10.88
C LYS A 100 19.29 -15.96 11.03
N LEU A 101 18.68 -15.55 9.93
CA LEU A 101 17.36 -14.91 9.93
C LEU A 101 16.21 -15.93 9.89
N GLY A 102 16.50 -17.19 9.61
CA GLY A 102 15.48 -18.24 9.49
C GLY A 102 14.61 -18.08 8.25
N ILE A 103 15.17 -17.52 7.18
CA ILE A 103 14.50 -17.33 5.90
C ILE A 103 15.26 -18.03 4.78
N THR A 104 14.67 -18.10 3.60
CA THR A 104 15.30 -18.75 2.45
C THR A 104 16.19 -17.76 1.68
N GLU A 105 17.14 -18.30 0.91
CA GLU A 105 17.95 -17.46 0.01
C GLU A 105 17.10 -16.76 -1.03
N ALA A 106 16.03 -17.41 -1.49
CA ALA A 106 15.08 -16.80 -2.45
C ALA A 106 14.39 -15.57 -1.85
N GLU A 107 14.01 -15.63 -0.57
CA GLU A 107 13.41 -14.49 0.13
C GLU A 107 14.40 -13.32 0.24
N ILE A 108 15.67 -13.61 0.51
CA ILE A 108 16.72 -12.58 0.56
C ILE A 108 16.88 -11.93 -0.81
N ALA A 109 16.94 -12.73 -1.87
CA ALA A 109 17.06 -12.21 -3.25
C ALA A 109 15.87 -11.31 -3.59
N ASP A 110 14.66 -11.70 -3.22
CA ASP A 110 13.45 -10.90 -3.45
C ASP A 110 13.48 -9.57 -2.71
N ILE A 111 13.93 -9.57 -1.45
CA ILE A 111 14.06 -8.35 -0.63
C ILE A 111 15.06 -7.38 -1.27
N LEU A 112 16.23 -7.88 -1.66
CA LEU A 112 17.27 -7.07 -2.30
C LEU A 112 16.81 -6.51 -3.64
N LYS A 113 16.10 -7.31 -4.42
CA LYS A 113 15.56 -6.89 -5.72
C LYS A 113 14.54 -5.75 -5.55
N LEU A 114 13.67 -5.84 -4.55
CA LEU A 114 12.68 -4.82 -4.26
C LEU A 114 13.33 -3.52 -3.73
N ALA A 115 14.48 -3.64 -3.07
CA ALA A 115 15.26 -2.48 -2.61
C ALA A 115 16.04 -1.82 -3.75
N GLY A 116 16.00 -2.37 -4.97
CA GLY A 116 16.72 -1.85 -6.11
C GLY A 116 18.19 -2.24 -6.16
N GLU A 117 18.60 -3.18 -5.34
CA GLU A 117 19.96 -3.71 -5.35
C GLU A 117 20.06 -4.89 -6.32
N GLU A 118 21.13 -4.93 -7.11
CA GLU A 118 21.40 -6.05 -7.99
C GLU A 118 22.08 -7.16 -7.20
N VAL A 119 21.52 -8.36 -7.30
CA VAL A 119 22.10 -9.56 -6.72
C VAL A 119 22.86 -10.29 -7.82
N GLU A 120 24.14 -10.21 -7.78
CA GLU A 120 25.03 -10.96 -8.70
C GLU A 120 25.47 -12.29 -8.07
#